data_699abb132fcdf456fde014e807cbffe0
#
_entry.id   699abb132fcdf456fde014e807cbffe0
#
_cell.length_a   1.000
_cell.length_b   1.000
_cell.length_c   1.000
_cell.angle_alpha   90.00
_cell.angle_beta   90.00
_cell.angle_gamma   90.00
#
_symmetry.space_group_name_H-M   'P 1'
#
loop_
_entity.id
_entity.type
_entity.pdbx_description
1 polymer ?
#
loop_
_entity_poly.entity_id
_entity_poly.type
_entity_poly.pdbx_seq_one_letter_code
_entity_poly.pdbx_strand_id
1 'polypeptide(L)'
;MKNYRLSLPFLGLLLALSPLRAQEAAVQQETSEQKDKRMEWFSQAKLGIFIHWGIYAVKGVSESWSFFNNYLPYDEYMNQAGGFTASQYDPKAWVDLIKESGAKYTVITTKHHDGVALWDTKVGDLSTVKSTPAGR
;
A
#
# COMPACT_ATOMS: atom_id res chain seq x y z
N MET A 1 -18.34 -76.97 -27.16
CA MET A 1 -17.58 -75.88 -26.57
C MET A 1 -18.43 -74.64 -26.61
N LYS A 2 -18.94 -74.17 -25.45
CA LYS A 2 -19.84 -73.01 -25.35
C LYS A 2 -18.98 -71.78 -24.99
N ASN A 3 -18.91 -70.79 -25.91
CA ASN A 3 -18.21 -69.53 -25.67
C ASN A 3 -19.11 -68.61 -24.89
N TYR A 4 -18.77 -68.31 -23.65
CA TYR A 4 -19.41 -67.26 -22.86
C TYR A 4 -18.69 -65.94 -23.12
N ARG A 5 -19.41 -64.97 -23.75
CA ARG A 5 -18.93 -63.58 -23.82
C ARG A 5 -19.39 -62.84 -22.55
N LEU A 6 -18.42 -62.46 -21.71
CA LEU A 6 -18.67 -61.56 -20.61
C LEU A 6 -18.78 -60.13 -21.20
N SER A 7 -19.94 -59.54 -21.09
CA SER A 7 -20.16 -58.10 -21.34
C SER A 7 -20.00 -57.36 -20.01
N LEU A 8 -18.94 -56.59 -19.89
CA LEU A 8 -18.76 -55.61 -18.78
C LEU A 8 -19.73 -54.41 -19.02
N PRO A 9 -20.46 -53.97 -18.02
CA PRO A 9 -21.17 -52.71 -18.11
C PRO A 9 -20.19 -51.55 -17.89
N PHE A 10 -20.16 -50.66 -18.85
CA PHE A 10 -19.41 -49.39 -18.76
C PHE A 10 -20.19 -48.49 -17.80
N LEU A 11 -19.70 -48.38 -16.55
CA LEU A 11 -20.27 -47.47 -15.56
C LEU A 11 -19.69 -46.05 -15.85
N GLY A 12 -20.45 -45.26 -16.60
CA GLY A 12 -20.10 -43.87 -16.90
C GLY A 12 -20.17 -43.02 -15.64
N LEU A 13 -19.02 -42.65 -15.09
CA LEU A 13 -18.89 -41.70 -14.01
C LEU A 13 -19.14 -40.27 -14.56
N LEU A 14 -20.39 -39.79 -14.45
CA LEU A 14 -20.70 -38.38 -14.72
C LEU A 14 -20.12 -37.52 -13.60
N LEU A 15 -18.94 -36.98 -13.84
CA LEU A 15 -18.38 -35.86 -13.05
C LEU A 15 -19.25 -34.62 -13.30
N ALA A 16 -20.14 -34.34 -12.35
CA ALA A 16 -20.84 -33.07 -12.28
C ALA A 16 -19.84 -31.94 -12.01
N LEU A 17 -19.37 -31.28 -13.07
CA LEU A 17 -18.65 -30.01 -12.98
C LEU A 17 -19.62 -28.94 -12.48
N SER A 18 -19.71 -28.79 -11.16
CA SER A 18 -20.35 -27.63 -10.57
C SER A 18 -19.54 -26.41 -10.95
N PRO A 19 -20.08 -25.38 -11.64
CA PRO A 19 -19.38 -24.15 -11.85
C PRO A 19 -19.16 -23.53 -10.48
N LEU A 20 -17.89 -23.45 -10.03
CA LEU A 20 -17.50 -22.53 -8.97
C LEU A 20 -17.82 -21.12 -9.49
N ARG A 21 -19.03 -20.64 -9.21
CA ARG A 21 -19.30 -19.21 -9.28
C ARG A 21 -18.50 -18.60 -8.15
N ALA A 22 -17.37 -17.98 -8.50
CA ALA A 22 -16.76 -16.96 -7.66
C ALA A 22 -17.86 -15.94 -7.41
N GLN A 23 -18.37 -15.90 -6.18
CA GLN A 23 -19.32 -14.89 -5.76
C GLN A 23 -18.51 -13.62 -5.65
N GLU A 24 -18.45 -12.85 -6.75
CA GLU A 24 -18.00 -11.46 -6.68
C GLU A 24 -18.88 -10.79 -5.64
N ALA A 25 -18.30 -10.51 -4.48
CA ALA A 25 -18.96 -9.70 -3.49
C ALA A 25 -19.27 -8.38 -4.20
N ALA A 26 -20.54 -8.15 -4.50
CA ALA A 26 -20.98 -6.91 -5.10
C ALA A 26 -20.53 -5.80 -4.16
N VAL A 27 -19.54 -5.02 -4.60
CA VAL A 27 -19.13 -3.80 -3.90
C VAL A 27 -20.38 -2.93 -3.90
N GLN A 28 -21.04 -2.85 -2.74
CA GLN A 28 -22.18 -1.96 -2.58
C GLN A 28 -21.68 -0.55 -2.88
N GLN A 29 -22.12 0.00 -4.01
CA GLN A 29 -21.82 1.39 -4.34
C GLN A 29 -22.47 2.28 -3.29
N GLU A 30 -21.62 3.06 -2.62
CA GLU A 30 -22.04 4.07 -1.67
C GLU A 30 -22.95 5.09 -2.36
N THR A 31 -24.08 5.43 -1.75
CA THR A 31 -24.95 6.50 -2.25
C THR A 31 -24.30 7.87 -2.01
N SER A 32 -24.73 8.88 -2.79
CA SER A 32 -24.23 10.25 -2.60
C SER A 32 -24.47 10.76 -1.17
N GLU A 33 -25.64 10.48 -0.60
CA GLU A 33 -25.97 10.87 0.78
C GLU A 33 -25.07 10.18 1.82
N GLN A 34 -24.79 8.89 1.64
CA GLN A 34 -23.86 8.16 2.51
C GLN A 34 -22.45 8.73 2.43
N LYS A 35 -22.00 9.07 1.22
CA LYS A 35 -20.70 9.71 0.99
C LYS A 35 -20.63 11.08 1.66
N ASP A 36 -21.65 11.92 1.47
CA ASP A 36 -21.70 13.26 2.05
C ASP A 36 -21.65 13.20 3.58
N LYS A 37 -22.41 12.32 4.19
CA LYS A 37 -22.40 12.08 5.63
C LYS A 37 -21.04 11.59 6.13
N ARG A 38 -20.42 10.65 5.40
CA ARG A 38 -19.08 10.14 5.74
C ARG A 38 -18.01 11.21 5.61
N MET A 39 -18.14 12.14 4.67
CA MET A 39 -17.15 13.18 4.38
C MET A 39 -17.40 14.50 5.13
N GLU A 40 -18.48 14.61 5.87
CA GLU A 40 -18.86 15.84 6.58
C GLU A 40 -17.74 16.32 7.52
N TRP A 41 -17.16 15.40 8.30
CA TRP A 41 -16.05 15.72 9.20
C TRP A 41 -14.86 16.36 8.45
N PHE A 42 -14.54 15.85 7.25
CA PHE A 42 -13.43 16.38 6.45
C PHE A 42 -13.73 17.78 5.93
N SER A 43 -14.95 18.01 5.45
CA SER A 43 -15.40 19.33 5.01
C SER A 43 -15.35 20.37 6.14
N GLN A 44 -15.58 19.96 7.39
CA GLN A 44 -15.56 20.81 8.57
C GLN A 44 -14.15 20.96 9.16
N ALA A 45 -13.24 20.05 8.88
CA ALA A 45 -11.89 20.04 9.47
C ALA A 45 -11.04 21.24 9.07
N LYS A 46 -11.21 21.80 7.88
CA LYS A 46 -10.56 22.99 7.28
C LYS A 46 -9.03 22.91 7.20
N LEU A 47 -8.32 22.59 8.29
CA LEU A 47 -6.86 22.53 8.35
C LEU A 47 -6.39 21.11 8.59
N GLY A 48 -5.53 20.63 7.70
CA GLY A 48 -4.79 19.39 7.85
C GLY A 48 -3.31 19.60 7.57
N ILE A 49 -2.47 18.73 8.11
CA ILE A 49 -1.03 18.71 7.85
C ILE A 49 -0.72 17.54 6.93
N PHE A 50 -0.02 17.82 5.83
CA PHE A 50 0.48 16.80 4.94
C PHE A 50 1.97 16.61 5.17
N ILE A 51 2.40 15.38 5.44
CA ILE A 51 3.81 15.04 5.70
C ILE A 51 4.34 14.23 4.52
N HIS A 52 5.31 14.78 3.81
CA HIS A 52 6.16 14.05 2.89
C HIS A 52 7.43 13.64 3.62
N TRP A 53 7.63 12.34 3.81
CA TRP A 53 8.80 11.81 4.49
C TRP A 53 9.23 10.49 3.88
N GLY A 54 10.52 10.31 3.66
CA GLY A 54 11.10 9.14 3.02
C GLY A 54 12.60 9.30 2.86
N ILE A 55 13.25 8.46 2.05
CA ILE A 55 14.71 8.47 1.84
C ILE A 55 15.22 9.81 1.30
N TYR A 56 14.39 10.56 0.60
CA TYR A 56 14.73 11.91 0.08
C TYR A 56 14.99 12.95 1.17
N ALA A 57 14.50 12.71 2.38
CA ALA A 57 14.78 13.58 3.51
C ALA A 57 16.25 13.52 3.97
N VAL A 58 17.01 12.50 3.60
CA VAL A 58 18.42 12.31 3.98
C VAL A 58 19.29 13.44 3.43
N LYS A 59 19.11 13.78 2.15
CA LYS A 59 19.85 14.87 1.48
C LYS A 59 19.02 16.14 1.28
N GLY A 60 17.75 16.13 1.71
CA GLY A 60 16.84 17.26 1.51
C GLY A 60 16.54 17.55 0.04
N VAL A 61 16.52 16.53 -0.80
CA VAL A 61 16.15 16.65 -2.20
C VAL A 61 14.65 16.54 -2.38
N SER A 62 14.12 16.99 -3.52
CA SER A 62 12.74 16.69 -3.90
C SER A 62 12.55 15.18 -3.98
N GLU A 63 11.42 14.68 -3.55
CA GLU A 63 11.10 13.25 -3.63
C GLU A 63 11.32 12.72 -5.08
N SER A 64 10.50 11.86 -5.59
CA SER A 64 10.66 11.28 -6.95
C SER A 64 10.75 12.31 -8.09
N TRP A 65 10.36 13.57 -7.88
CA TRP A 65 10.59 14.65 -8.84
C TRP A 65 12.07 14.86 -9.16
N SER A 66 12.96 14.51 -8.24
CA SER A 66 14.41 14.62 -8.44
C SER A 66 14.88 13.85 -9.67
N PHE A 67 14.46 12.58 -9.81
CA PHE A 67 14.83 11.75 -10.96
C PHE A 67 13.87 11.89 -12.14
N PHE A 68 12.59 12.18 -11.88
CA PHE A 68 11.63 12.41 -12.96
C PHE A 68 12.01 13.64 -13.81
N ASN A 69 12.47 14.70 -13.19
CA ASN A 69 12.93 15.91 -13.88
C ASN A 69 14.41 15.88 -14.25
N ASN A 70 15.10 14.75 -14.09
CA ASN A 70 16.53 14.59 -14.36
C ASN A 70 17.44 15.54 -13.56
N TYR A 71 17.04 15.97 -12.37
CA TYR A 71 17.90 16.75 -11.46
C TYR A 71 18.94 15.86 -10.79
N LEU A 72 18.59 14.58 -10.59
CA LEU A 72 19.43 13.58 -9.95
C LEU A 72 19.17 12.22 -10.64
N PRO A 73 20.21 11.46 -11.04
CA PRO A 73 20.01 10.10 -11.53
C PRO A 73 19.30 9.20 -10.52
N TYR A 74 18.48 8.28 -10.99
CA TYR A 74 17.70 7.39 -10.11
C TYR A 74 18.59 6.61 -9.12
N ASP A 75 19.69 6.04 -9.59
CA ASP A 75 20.62 5.30 -8.73
C ASP A 75 21.23 6.16 -7.64
N GLU A 76 21.58 7.39 -7.96
CA GLU A 76 22.11 8.35 -6.99
C GLU A 76 21.04 8.76 -5.97
N TYR A 77 19.79 8.94 -6.43
CA TYR A 77 18.65 9.15 -5.55
C TYR A 77 18.45 7.97 -4.59
N MET A 78 18.45 6.73 -5.08
CA MET A 78 18.26 5.53 -4.27
C MET A 78 19.39 5.27 -3.27
N ASN A 79 20.61 5.74 -3.55
CA ASN A 79 21.73 5.64 -2.61
C ASN A 79 21.47 6.37 -1.27
N GLN A 80 20.49 7.26 -1.21
CA GLN A 80 20.07 7.90 0.04
C GLN A 80 19.48 6.90 1.05
N ALA A 81 18.98 5.75 0.59
CA ALA A 81 18.45 4.72 1.47
C ALA A 81 19.48 4.29 2.54
N GLY A 82 20.77 4.24 2.18
CA GLY A 82 21.85 3.92 3.12
C GLY A 82 22.05 4.94 4.27
N GLY A 83 21.53 6.14 4.11
CA GLY A 83 21.58 7.18 5.14
C GLY A 83 20.28 7.35 5.94
N PHE A 84 19.23 6.64 5.57
CA PHE A 84 17.92 6.76 6.22
C PHE A 84 17.88 5.96 7.53
N THR A 85 18.24 6.57 8.63
CA THR A 85 18.31 5.95 9.96
C THR A 85 17.04 6.13 10.77
N ALA A 86 16.25 7.16 10.48
CA ALA A 86 15.10 7.57 11.28
C ALA A 86 15.40 7.69 12.80
N SER A 87 16.66 8.04 13.16
CA SER A 87 17.13 8.02 14.54
C SER A 87 16.43 9.04 15.45
N GLN A 88 15.91 10.12 14.86
CA GLN A 88 15.17 11.16 15.59
C GLN A 88 13.67 11.08 15.36
N TYR A 89 13.17 9.95 14.85
CA TYR A 89 11.74 9.76 14.63
C TYR A 89 11.00 9.61 15.95
N ASP A 90 10.24 10.64 16.31
CA ASP A 90 9.35 10.68 17.46
C ASP A 90 7.92 10.99 17.00
N PRO A 91 7.09 9.95 16.75
CA PRO A 91 5.73 10.15 16.28
C PRO A 91 4.84 10.88 17.29
N LYS A 92 5.16 10.75 18.58
CA LYS A 92 4.40 11.46 19.60
C LYS A 92 4.65 12.97 19.53
N ALA A 93 5.91 13.38 19.44
CA ALA A 93 6.26 14.79 19.30
C ALA A 93 5.65 15.40 18.04
N TRP A 94 5.63 14.66 16.92
CA TRP A 94 4.98 15.11 15.69
C TRP A 94 3.48 15.32 15.86
N VAL A 95 2.80 14.36 16.48
CA VAL A 95 1.34 14.45 16.73
C VAL A 95 1.02 15.59 17.69
N ASP A 96 1.82 15.79 18.74
CA ASP A 96 1.63 16.89 19.69
C ASP A 96 1.75 18.25 18.99
N LEU A 97 2.76 18.43 18.13
CA LEU A 97 2.95 19.66 17.34
C LEU A 97 1.78 19.88 16.35
N ILE A 98 1.31 18.82 15.68
CA ILE A 98 0.17 18.90 14.78
C ILE A 98 -1.09 19.34 15.54
N LYS A 99 -1.33 18.80 16.74
CA LYS A 99 -2.46 19.21 17.59
C LYS A 99 -2.34 20.67 18.04
N GLU A 100 -1.16 21.10 18.43
CA GLU A 100 -0.87 22.46 18.84
C GLU A 100 -1.12 23.46 17.69
N SER A 101 -0.82 23.08 16.44
CA SER A 101 -1.11 23.90 15.27
C SER A 101 -2.62 24.15 15.00
N GLY A 102 -3.50 23.42 15.69
CA GLY A 102 -4.94 23.45 15.48
C GLY A 102 -5.44 22.58 14.31
N ALA A 103 -4.55 21.84 13.65
CA ALA A 103 -4.93 20.91 12.59
C ALA A 103 -5.83 19.79 13.14
N LYS A 104 -6.78 19.37 12.31
CA LYS A 104 -7.79 18.37 12.68
C LYS A 104 -7.48 16.98 12.14
N TYR A 105 -6.58 16.88 11.19
CA TYR A 105 -6.10 15.62 10.62
C TYR A 105 -4.68 15.77 10.08
N THR A 106 -4.03 14.65 9.88
CA THR A 106 -2.76 14.57 9.18
C THR A 106 -2.77 13.46 8.15
N VAL A 107 -2.02 13.65 7.09
CA VAL A 107 -1.77 12.66 6.04
C VAL A 107 -0.27 12.49 5.92
N ILE A 108 0.19 11.26 5.80
CA ILE A 108 1.59 10.95 5.53
C ILE A 108 1.72 10.11 4.26
N THR A 109 2.71 10.41 3.43
CA THR A 109 3.06 9.53 2.30
C THR A 109 3.74 8.27 2.84
N THR A 110 3.03 7.17 2.85
CA THR A 110 3.60 5.88 3.29
C THR A 110 4.44 5.20 2.22
N LYS A 111 4.27 5.58 0.97
CA LYS A 111 5.07 5.16 -0.18
C LYS A 111 4.96 6.22 -1.27
N HIS A 112 6.09 6.65 -1.81
CA HIS A 112 6.12 7.58 -2.95
C HIS A 112 6.50 6.84 -4.25
N HIS A 113 6.63 7.56 -5.37
CA HIS A 113 6.96 6.97 -6.67
C HIS A 113 8.36 6.36 -6.75
N ASP A 114 9.23 6.63 -5.79
CA ASP A 114 10.52 5.93 -5.63
C ASP A 114 10.36 4.44 -5.28
N GLY A 115 9.17 4.06 -4.82
CA GLY A 115 8.84 2.68 -4.50
C GLY A 115 9.19 2.25 -3.08
N VAL A 116 9.82 3.10 -2.28
CA VAL A 116 10.21 2.77 -0.91
C VAL A 116 9.02 2.85 0.03
N ALA A 117 8.61 1.70 0.59
CA ALA A 117 7.54 1.63 1.56
C ALA A 117 8.04 2.01 2.97
N LEU A 118 7.27 2.82 3.70
CA LEU A 118 7.59 3.18 5.09
C LEU A 118 7.08 2.13 6.11
N TRP A 119 6.82 0.91 5.68
CA TRP A 119 6.35 -0.22 6.52
C TRP A 119 6.97 -1.53 6.07
N ASP A 120 6.87 -2.57 6.90
CA ASP A 120 7.31 -3.93 6.56
C ASP A 120 6.38 -4.56 5.52
N THR A 121 6.59 -4.19 4.26
CA THR A 121 5.81 -4.76 3.14
C THR A 121 6.14 -6.23 2.92
N LYS A 122 5.10 -7.02 2.62
CA LYS A 122 5.26 -8.42 2.17
C LYS A 122 5.33 -8.52 0.64
N VAL A 123 5.20 -7.40 -0.06
CA VAL A 123 5.25 -7.31 -1.52
C VAL A 123 6.49 -6.51 -1.92
N GLY A 124 7.55 -7.22 -2.34
CA GLY A 124 8.84 -6.63 -2.71
C GLY A 124 9.75 -6.32 -1.52
N ASP A 125 10.94 -5.82 -1.83
CA ASP A 125 12.03 -5.63 -0.86
C ASP A 125 12.36 -4.16 -0.58
N LEU A 126 11.81 -3.22 -1.36
CA LEU A 126 12.02 -1.80 -1.12
C LEU A 126 11.14 -1.31 0.04
N SER A 127 11.72 -1.25 1.22
CA SER A 127 11.07 -0.68 2.40
C SER A 127 12.11 -0.14 3.38
N THR A 128 11.67 0.74 4.28
CA THR A 128 12.55 1.24 5.35
C THR A 128 13.03 0.12 6.27
N VAL A 129 12.24 -0.95 6.42
CA VAL A 129 12.60 -2.11 7.25
C VAL A 129 13.71 -2.95 6.61
N LYS A 130 13.64 -3.18 5.29
CA LYS A 130 14.53 -4.12 4.59
C LYS A 130 15.71 -3.45 3.91
N SER A 131 15.54 -2.21 3.45
CA SER A 131 16.48 -1.54 2.54
C SER A 131 17.20 -0.35 3.17
N THR A 132 16.96 -0.05 4.45
CA THR A 132 17.58 1.08 5.12
C THR A 132 18.10 0.72 6.51
N PRO A 133 19.04 1.50 7.08
CA PRO A 133 19.51 1.30 8.45
C PRO A 133 18.46 1.56 9.52
N ALA A 134 17.33 2.20 9.17
CA ALA A 134 16.24 2.43 10.12
C ALA A 134 15.67 1.12 10.66
N GLY A 135 15.57 0.07 9.84
CA GLY A 135 15.10 -1.25 10.25
C GLY A 135 13.65 -1.28 10.76
N ARG A 136 12.85 -0.26 10.44
CA ARG A 136 11.49 -0.07 10.95
C ARG A 136 10.64 0.75 9.98
#